data_8a8c0e6ccbbe23ecb3c0ff971218b0c3
#
_entry.id   8a8c0e6ccbbe23ecb3c0ff971218b0c3
#
_cell.length_a   1.000
_cell.length_b   1.000
_cell.length_c   1.000
_cell.angle_alpha   90.00
_cell.angle_beta   90.00
_cell.angle_gamma   90.00
#
_symmetry.space_group_name_H-M   'P 1'
#
loop_
_entity.id
_entity.type
_entity.pdbx_description
1 polymer ?
#
loop_
_entity_poly.entity_id
_entity_poly.type
_entity_poly.pdbx_seq_one_letter_code
_entity_poly.pdbx_strand_id
1 'polypeptide(L)'
;MDPLPVVFVRWPPLGRADSTRAALILVRKSKEWWDLAQDERRRILEEHSRHISIGLRYLPAVARRLYHCRDLGGPFDFLTWFEYAEGDASRFEDLVGELRRSTEWSYVEREVDVRLSR
;
A
#
# COMPACT_ATOMS: atom_id res chain seq x y z
N MET A 1 -9.55 -25.77 -21.70
CA MET A 1 -9.16 -24.89 -20.61
C MET A 1 -10.01 -23.63 -20.68
N ASP A 2 -10.76 -23.35 -19.65
CA ASP A 2 -11.57 -22.14 -19.59
C ASP A 2 -10.67 -20.90 -19.45
N PRO A 3 -11.00 -19.80 -20.14
CA PRO A 3 -10.22 -18.57 -19.96
C PRO A 3 -10.38 -18.06 -18.53
N LEU A 4 -9.32 -17.45 -17.99
CA LEU A 4 -9.40 -16.81 -16.70
C LEU A 4 -10.39 -15.65 -16.78
N PRO A 5 -11.21 -15.46 -15.75
CA PRO A 5 -12.12 -14.31 -15.73
C PRO A 5 -11.33 -13.01 -15.72
N VAL A 6 -11.79 -12.04 -16.51
CA VAL A 6 -11.23 -10.71 -16.51
C VAL A 6 -12.07 -9.86 -15.57
N VAL A 7 -11.44 -9.32 -14.54
CA VAL A 7 -12.10 -8.46 -13.57
C VAL A 7 -11.57 -7.04 -13.75
N PHE A 8 -12.49 -6.12 -14.06
CA PHE A 8 -12.16 -4.70 -14.12
C PHE A 8 -12.41 -4.09 -12.76
N VAL A 9 -11.35 -3.56 -12.15
CA VAL A 9 -11.43 -2.91 -10.86
C VAL A 9 -11.17 -1.43 -11.04
N ARG A 10 -12.10 -0.60 -10.57
CA ARG A 10 -11.93 0.84 -10.55
C ARG A 10 -11.47 1.25 -9.16
N TRP A 11 -10.28 1.83 -9.09
CA TRP A 11 -9.80 2.43 -7.86
C TRP A 11 -10.57 3.71 -7.55
N PRO A 12 -11.04 3.90 -6.30
CA PRO A 12 -11.73 5.14 -5.96
C PRO A 12 -10.80 6.34 -6.11
N PRO A 13 -11.32 7.48 -6.59
CA PRO A 13 -10.50 8.68 -6.74
C PRO A 13 -10.14 9.29 -5.39
N LEU A 14 -9.06 10.04 -5.36
CA LEU A 14 -8.73 10.90 -4.23
C LEU A 14 -9.66 12.13 -4.24
N GLY A 15 -9.79 12.78 -3.08
CA GLY A 15 -10.55 14.01 -2.96
C GLY A 15 -12.06 13.82 -2.82
N ARG A 16 -12.53 12.64 -2.48
CA ARG A 16 -13.97 12.43 -2.22
C ARG A 16 -14.39 13.25 -1.02
N ALA A 17 -15.61 13.84 -1.10
CA ALA A 17 -16.12 14.76 -0.07
C ALA A 17 -16.26 14.10 1.31
N ASP A 18 -16.58 12.81 1.38
CA ASP A 18 -16.72 12.05 2.61
C ASP A 18 -15.40 11.52 3.17
N SER A 19 -14.31 11.63 2.41
CA SER A 19 -12.98 11.21 2.87
C SER A 19 -12.37 12.30 3.74
N THR A 20 -12.67 12.27 5.03
CA THR A 20 -12.22 13.26 6.01
C THR A 20 -10.97 12.82 6.75
N ARG A 21 -10.50 11.61 6.50
CA ARG A 21 -9.29 11.05 7.09
C ARG A 21 -8.26 10.74 6.01
N ALA A 22 -6.99 10.87 6.37
CA ALA A 22 -5.91 10.51 5.49
C ALA A 22 -4.75 9.93 6.29
N ALA A 23 -3.92 9.16 5.61
CA ALA A 23 -2.67 8.67 6.17
C ALA A 23 -1.57 8.80 5.13
N LEU A 24 -0.42 9.30 5.58
CA LEU A 24 0.81 9.33 4.80
C LEU A 24 1.77 8.33 5.42
N ILE A 25 2.07 7.26 4.69
CA ILE A 25 2.97 6.23 5.18
C ILE A 25 4.22 6.23 4.30
N LEU A 26 5.36 6.50 4.95
CA LEU A 26 6.66 6.52 4.30
C LEU A 26 7.44 5.29 4.75
N VAL A 27 8.04 4.58 3.79
CA VAL A 27 8.83 3.39 4.09
C VAL A 27 10.20 3.44 3.44
N ARG A 28 11.18 2.92 4.16
CA ARG A 28 12.51 2.66 3.65
C ARG A 28 12.74 1.16 3.66
N LYS A 29 13.11 0.61 2.51
CA LYS A 29 13.45 -0.80 2.39
C LYS A 29 14.88 -1.02 2.83
N SER A 30 15.14 -2.21 3.37
CA SER A 30 16.48 -2.61 3.78
C SER A 30 17.40 -2.85 2.57
N LYS A 31 18.71 -2.89 2.84
CA LYS A 31 19.69 -3.25 1.83
C LYS A 31 19.38 -4.62 1.21
N GLU A 32 18.94 -5.56 2.04
CA GLU A 32 18.58 -6.92 1.60
C GLU A 32 17.49 -6.90 0.53
N TRP A 33 16.52 -6.00 0.64
CA TRP A 33 15.49 -5.83 -0.39
C TRP A 33 16.10 -5.43 -1.74
N TRP A 34 17.00 -4.46 -1.72
CA TRP A 34 17.61 -3.95 -2.95
C TRP A 34 18.65 -4.90 -3.53
N ASP A 35 19.20 -5.79 -2.72
CA ASP A 35 20.12 -6.85 -3.17
C ASP A 35 19.38 -8.00 -3.87
N LEU A 36 18.06 -8.11 -3.70
CA LEU A 36 17.26 -9.10 -4.40
C LEU A 36 17.20 -8.79 -5.89
N ALA A 37 17.11 -9.85 -6.71
CA ALA A 37 16.82 -9.68 -8.13
C ALA A 37 15.43 -9.07 -8.32
N GLN A 38 15.24 -8.32 -9.41
CA GLN A 38 13.96 -7.68 -9.69
C GLN A 38 12.80 -8.67 -9.71
N ASP A 39 13.02 -9.85 -10.27
CA ASP A 39 12.00 -10.89 -10.31
C ASP A 39 11.62 -11.40 -8.92
N GLU A 40 12.58 -11.48 -8.01
CA GLU A 40 12.31 -11.89 -6.63
C GLU A 40 11.52 -10.83 -5.88
N ARG A 41 11.86 -9.54 -6.06
CA ARG A 41 11.10 -8.45 -5.46
C ARG A 41 9.66 -8.47 -5.94
N ARG A 42 9.43 -8.64 -7.24
CA ARG A 42 8.09 -8.73 -7.80
C ARG A 42 7.33 -9.93 -7.25
N ARG A 43 8.00 -11.07 -7.13
CA ARG A 43 7.41 -12.29 -6.59
C ARG A 43 6.98 -12.11 -5.14
N ILE A 44 7.79 -11.44 -4.33
CA ILE A 44 7.45 -11.13 -2.94
C ILE A 44 6.22 -10.22 -2.88
N LEU A 45 6.15 -9.18 -3.71
CA LEU A 45 5.03 -8.25 -3.72
C LEU A 45 3.72 -8.90 -4.18
N GLU A 46 3.77 -9.71 -5.25
CA GLU A 46 2.56 -10.23 -5.90
C GLU A 46 2.14 -11.59 -5.36
N GLU A 47 3.09 -12.52 -5.20
CA GLU A 47 2.80 -13.92 -4.87
C GLU A 47 2.82 -14.19 -3.37
N HIS A 48 3.83 -13.69 -2.67
CA HIS A 48 4.04 -13.99 -1.25
C HIS A 48 3.29 -13.05 -0.32
N SER A 49 3.29 -11.75 -0.62
CA SER A 49 2.65 -10.74 0.24
C SER A 49 1.22 -10.45 -0.19
N ARG A 50 0.83 -10.83 -1.39
CA ARG A 50 -0.50 -10.58 -1.94
C ARG A 50 -0.91 -9.11 -1.84
N HIS A 51 0.03 -8.22 -2.09
CA HIS A 51 -0.14 -6.79 -1.88
C HIS A 51 -1.37 -6.23 -2.62
N ILE A 52 -1.53 -6.59 -3.89
CA ILE A 52 -2.68 -6.16 -4.70
C ILE A 52 -3.97 -6.79 -4.18
N SER A 53 -3.95 -8.10 -3.91
CA SER A 53 -5.12 -8.83 -3.42
C SER A 53 -5.62 -8.28 -2.08
N ILE A 54 -4.71 -7.96 -1.17
CA ILE A 54 -5.06 -7.33 0.11
C ILE A 54 -5.73 -5.98 -0.15
N GLY A 55 -5.14 -5.13 -0.99
CA GLY A 55 -5.70 -3.81 -1.30
C GLY A 55 -7.10 -3.89 -1.90
N LEU A 56 -7.34 -4.85 -2.80
CA LEU A 56 -8.64 -5.01 -3.46
C LEU A 56 -9.78 -5.32 -2.48
N ARG A 57 -9.50 -5.99 -1.37
CA ARG A 57 -10.53 -6.33 -0.39
C ARG A 57 -11.08 -5.11 0.36
N TYR A 58 -10.38 -3.99 0.32
CA TYR A 58 -10.78 -2.78 1.04
C TYR A 58 -11.36 -1.70 0.12
N LEU A 59 -11.61 -2.03 -1.15
CA LEU A 59 -12.31 -1.14 -2.06
C LEU A 59 -13.82 -1.22 -1.83
N PRO A 60 -14.55 -0.14 -2.03
CA PRO A 60 -14.09 1.23 -2.36
C PRO A 60 -13.80 2.11 -1.13
N ALA A 61 -13.73 1.54 0.07
CA ALA A 61 -13.62 2.29 1.31
C ALA A 61 -12.34 3.15 1.35
N VAL A 62 -11.22 2.60 0.91
CA VAL A 62 -9.92 3.26 0.99
C VAL A 62 -9.39 3.59 -0.40
N ALA A 63 -9.17 4.88 -0.67
CA ALA A 63 -8.47 5.35 -1.86
C ALA A 63 -6.99 5.48 -1.54
N ARG A 64 -6.12 5.19 -2.52
CA ARG A 64 -4.69 5.26 -2.29
C ARG A 64 -3.93 5.72 -3.54
N ARG A 65 -2.73 6.28 -3.31
CA ARG A 65 -1.76 6.56 -4.34
C ARG A 65 -0.36 6.29 -3.81
N LEU A 66 0.41 5.53 -4.57
CA LEU A 66 1.80 5.18 -4.24
C LEU A 66 2.75 6.04 -5.07
N TYR A 67 3.77 6.57 -4.42
CA TYR A 67 4.84 7.33 -5.05
C TYR A 67 6.17 6.65 -4.78
N HIS A 68 7.00 6.52 -5.84
CA HIS A 68 8.38 6.06 -5.72
C HIS A 68 9.27 7.27 -5.52
N CYS A 69 10.01 7.31 -4.41
CA CYS A 69 10.84 8.47 -4.09
C CYS A 69 12.30 8.13 -3.80
N ARG A 70 12.71 6.88 -4.03
CA ARG A 70 14.10 6.44 -3.83
C ARG A 70 15.10 7.28 -4.61
N ASP A 71 14.78 7.60 -5.87
CA ASP A 71 15.70 8.32 -6.76
C ASP A 71 15.74 9.82 -6.51
N LEU A 72 14.92 10.32 -5.58
CA LEU A 72 14.87 11.72 -5.21
C LEU A 72 15.89 12.08 -4.11
N GLY A 73 16.66 11.09 -3.63
CA GLY A 73 17.71 11.32 -2.63
C GLY A 73 17.21 11.51 -1.21
N GLY A 74 15.93 11.28 -0.94
CA GLY A 74 15.37 11.37 0.40
C GLY A 74 15.65 10.12 1.25
N PRO A 75 15.31 10.16 2.55
CA PRO A 75 15.55 9.03 3.46
C PRO A 75 14.57 7.86 3.27
N PHE A 76 13.57 8.00 2.41
CA PHE A 76 12.55 6.99 2.17
C PHE A 76 12.49 6.60 0.70
N ASP A 77 12.09 5.35 0.44
CA ASP A 77 11.99 4.80 -0.92
C ASP A 77 10.60 4.91 -1.50
N PHE A 78 9.57 4.79 -0.65
CA PHE A 78 8.18 4.81 -1.05
C PHE A 78 7.36 5.68 -0.12
N LEU A 79 6.37 6.33 -0.70
CA LEU A 79 5.41 7.15 0.00
C LEU A 79 4.02 6.72 -0.47
N THR A 80 3.15 6.32 0.45
CA THR A 80 1.77 5.99 0.10
C THR A 80 0.82 6.95 0.80
N TRP A 81 -0.07 7.53 0.02
CA TRP A 81 -1.14 8.40 0.51
C TRP A 81 -2.44 7.61 0.48
N PHE A 82 -3.14 7.60 1.61
CA PHE A 82 -4.44 6.97 1.75
C PHE A 82 -5.49 7.99 2.14
N GLU A 83 -6.71 7.85 1.59
CA GLU A 83 -7.86 8.66 2.00
C GLU A 83 -9.05 7.74 2.27
N TYR A 84 -9.80 8.05 3.32
CA TYR A 84 -10.95 7.25 3.73
C TYR A 84 -11.92 8.09 4.56
N ALA A 85 -13.17 7.62 4.64
CA ALA A 85 -14.17 8.23 5.52
C ALA A 85 -13.91 7.83 6.98
N GLU A 86 -14.34 8.67 7.92
CA GLU A 86 -14.21 8.36 9.35
C GLU A 86 -14.84 7.00 9.70
N GLY A 87 -15.99 6.68 9.11
CA GLY A 87 -16.67 5.41 9.32
C GLY A 87 -15.91 4.19 8.82
N ASP A 88 -14.92 4.39 7.95
CA ASP A 88 -14.08 3.33 7.41
C ASP A 88 -12.72 3.23 8.09
N ALA A 89 -12.51 3.96 9.20
CA ALA A 89 -11.24 3.97 9.92
C ALA A 89 -10.80 2.57 10.36
N SER A 90 -11.72 1.75 10.85
CA SER A 90 -11.39 0.38 11.27
C SER A 90 -10.96 -0.48 10.09
N ARG A 91 -11.57 -0.32 8.92
CA ARG A 91 -11.17 -1.02 7.69
C ARG A 91 -9.78 -0.61 7.26
N PHE A 92 -9.46 0.69 7.37
CA PHE A 92 -8.12 1.17 7.07
C PHE A 92 -7.08 0.58 8.02
N GLU A 93 -7.38 0.51 9.32
CA GLU A 93 -6.48 -0.11 10.28
C GLU A 93 -6.26 -1.60 9.99
N ASP A 94 -7.30 -2.31 9.57
CA ASP A 94 -7.20 -3.72 9.17
C ASP A 94 -6.30 -3.88 7.94
N LEU A 95 -6.47 -3.01 6.94
CA LEU A 95 -5.63 -3.00 5.73
C LEU A 95 -4.16 -2.83 6.09
N VAL A 96 -3.84 -1.81 6.87
CA VAL A 96 -2.47 -1.52 7.27
C VAL A 96 -1.90 -2.67 8.10
N GLY A 97 -2.71 -3.25 9.00
CA GLY A 97 -2.30 -4.40 9.81
C GLY A 97 -1.95 -5.61 8.94
N GLU A 98 -2.73 -5.90 7.90
CA GLU A 98 -2.44 -6.99 6.99
C GLU A 98 -1.16 -6.74 6.19
N LEU A 99 -0.98 -5.53 5.68
CA LEU A 99 0.24 -5.18 4.95
C LEU A 99 1.48 -5.32 5.81
N ARG A 100 1.40 -4.92 7.08
CA ARG A 100 2.52 -5.02 8.03
C ARG A 100 2.87 -6.46 8.42
N ARG A 101 1.95 -7.40 8.22
CA ARG A 101 2.20 -8.83 8.45
C ARG A 101 2.68 -9.56 7.20
N SER A 102 2.76 -8.86 6.06
CA SER A 102 3.18 -9.48 4.81
C SER A 102 4.69 -9.75 4.77
N THR A 103 5.10 -10.66 3.88
CA THR A 103 6.52 -10.95 3.66
C THR A 103 7.31 -9.72 3.24
N GLU A 104 6.69 -8.86 2.42
CA GLU A 104 7.30 -7.60 1.99
C GLU A 104 7.74 -6.76 3.18
N TRP A 105 6.92 -6.72 4.24
CA TRP A 105 7.19 -5.86 5.39
C TRP A 105 8.41 -6.29 6.19
N SER A 106 8.85 -7.55 6.07
CA SER A 106 10.09 -8.02 6.69
C SER A 106 11.33 -7.29 6.15
N TYR A 107 11.20 -6.67 4.97
CA TYR A 107 12.27 -5.88 4.35
C TYR A 107 12.16 -4.39 4.63
N VAL A 108 11.19 -3.95 5.42
CA VAL A 108 11.05 -2.54 5.80
C VAL A 108 11.99 -2.25 6.96
N GLU A 109 12.94 -1.36 6.72
CA GLU A 109 13.93 -0.92 7.71
C GLU A 109 13.38 0.20 8.58
N ARG A 110 12.59 1.10 7.99
CA ARG A 110 12.01 2.25 8.67
C ARG A 110 10.65 2.59 8.11
N GLU A 111 9.73 2.93 9.00
CA GLU A 111 8.38 3.39 8.64
C GLU A 111 8.04 4.64 9.42
N VAL A 112 7.42 5.60 8.75
CA VAL A 112 6.80 6.76 9.40
C VAL A 112 5.34 6.79 8.96
N ASP A 113 4.43 6.87 9.93
CA ASP A 113 2.98 6.84 9.71
C ASP A 113 2.40 8.15 10.26
N VAL A 114 1.91 9.01 9.37
CA VAL A 114 1.29 10.28 9.71
C VAL A 114 -0.20 10.20 9.44
N ARG A 115 -1.00 10.42 10.46
CA ARG A 115 -2.46 10.40 10.38
C ARG A 115 -3.00 11.82 10.35
N LEU A 116 -3.96 12.07 9.45
CA LEU A 116 -4.52 13.39 9.22
C LEU A 116 -6.05 13.33 9.26
N SER A 117 -6.66 14.40 9.69
CA SER A 117 -8.12 14.58 9.65
C SER A 117 -8.46 16.00 9.26
N ARG A 118 -9.62 16.17 8.63
CA ARG A 118 -10.15 17.49 8.29
C ARG A 118 -11.60 17.65 8.73
#